data_08100e66d4f2190537f3bb43fb4fb6f5
#
_entry.id   08100e66d4f2190537f3bb43fb4fb6f5
#
_cell.length_a   1.000
_cell.length_b   1.000
_cell.length_c   1.000
_cell.angle_alpha   90.00
_cell.angle_beta   90.00
_cell.angle_gamma   90.00
#
_symmetry.space_group_name_H-M   'P 1'
#
loop_
_entity.id
_entity.type
_entity.pdbx_description
1 polymer ?
#
loop_
_entity_poly.entity_id
_entity_poly.type
_entity_poly.pdbx_seq_one_letter_code
_entity_poly.pdbx_strand_id
1 'polypeptide(L)'
;ISEELADEVRAFISENSITGVYLETDLKRYYPNSSLAAQALGFVSSDNNGSEGLEAYYNEELSGTAGKVVTSKGNYGSEMLYTYEKYYDASDGSSLITTIDSTVQAYVEKNLQNAIDKYDIKNGAFCIVMDVNTGEIKAMATLGSYDPNNYLEIYDDTTALLLENERAAALALPEASAAYEAAIETYKQDVAAARMAQWRNRCVSDGYEPGSTFKLITLASALDSGAVTLNDSFYCGGQEKFTGREQILNCWKSAGHGAQTTAQALGNSCNIAFGHIGLRMGGDTFYDYLKSFGVMEKTGVDLPGEASGLFYERKYLNDPANYGTSYLITSSFGQSFRITPMQLVRAVAAIVNGGYVLEPYIVSEVVDADGNTVEKNEKTVLRQVISQQTSETMRTLMEQVVTEGTASAARTPGYRVGGKTGTSEKL
;
A
#
# COMPACT_ATOMS: atom_id res chain seq x y z
N ILE A 1 -31.89 0.09 9.64
CA ILE A 1 -32.77 1.27 9.46
C ILE A 1 -32.40 2.33 10.49
N SER A 2 -32.69 3.63 10.20
CA SER A 2 -32.48 4.71 11.17
C SER A 2 -33.47 4.56 12.36
N GLU A 3 -33.16 5.24 13.47
CA GLU A 3 -34.04 5.23 14.65
C GLU A 3 -35.44 5.80 14.32
N GLU A 4 -35.51 6.88 13.54
CA GLU A 4 -36.76 7.48 13.08
C GLU A 4 -37.61 6.48 12.28
N LEU A 5 -37.01 5.77 11.32
CA LEU A 5 -37.72 4.73 10.55
C LEU A 5 -38.07 3.54 11.42
N ALA A 6 -37.29 3.20 12.43
CA ALA A 6 -37.59 2.14 13.38
C ALA A 6 -38.81 2.50 14.21
N ASP A 7 -39.01 3.76 14.62
CA ASP A 7 -40.17 4.24 15.33
C ASP A 7 -41.42 4.18 14.46
N GLU A 8 -41.33 4.57 13.18
CA GLU A 8 -42.43 4.41 12.22
C GLU A 8 -42.85 2.93 12.07
N VAL A 9 -41.83 2.04 11.94
CA VAL A 9 -42.09 0.59 11.85
C VAL A 9 -42.72 0.04 13.15
N ARG A 10 -42.24 0.46 14.33
CA ARG A 10 -42.85 0.08 15.62
C ARG A 10 -44.30 0.53 15.72
N ALA A 11 -44.59 1.78 15.29
CA ALA A 11 -45.96 2.31 15.25
C ALA A 11 -46.85 1.48 14.30
N PHE A 12 -46.37 1.18 13.10
CA PHE A 12 -47.07 0.37 12.11
C PHE A 12 -47.36 -1.07 12.62
N ILE A 13 -46.39 -1.70 13.27
CA ILE A 13 -46.52 -3.02 13.89
C ILE A 13 -47.63 -3.00 14.96
N SER A 14 -47.62 -1.96 15.81
CA SER A 14 -48.59 -1.79 16.88
C SER A 14 -50.00 -1.54 16.35
N GLU A 15 -50.18 -0.61 15.41
CA GLU A 15 -51.49 -0.26 14.82
C GLU A 15 -52.13 -1.43 14.08
N ASN A 16 -51.34 -2.27 13.43
CA ASN A 16 -51.83 -3.41 12.65
C ASN A 16 -51.79 -4.73 13.41
N SER A 17 -51.45 -4.72 14.71
CA SER A 17 -51.35 -5.92 15.57
C SER A 17 -50.47 -7.02 14.95
N ILE A 18 -49.34 -6.64 14.29
CA ILE A 18 -48.42 -7.58 13.66
C ILE A 18 -47.62 -8.29 14.75
N THR A 19 -47.54 -9.61 14.68
CA THR A 19 -46.74 -10.43 15.58
C THR A 19 -45.59 -11.09 14.86
N GLY A 20 -44.47 -11.35 15.56
CA GLY A 20 -43.31 -12.05 15.00
C GLY A 20 -42.27 -11.15 14.31
N VAL A 21 -42.45 -9.82 14.35
CA VAL A 21 -41.47 -8.84 13.92
C VAL A 21 -40.87 -8.14 15.15
N TYR A 22 -39.57 -8.18 15.28
CA TYR A 22 -38.85 -7.57 16.39
C TYR A 22 -37.79 -6.64 15.83
N LEU A 23 -37.60 -5.50 16.49
CA LEU A 23 -36.53 -4.54 16.16
C LEU A 23 -35.58 -4.51 17.35
N GLU A 24 -34.32 -4.80 17.06
CA GLU A 24 -33.24 -4.72 18.02
C GLU A 24 -32.35 -3.50 17.69
N THR A 25 -31.79 -2.90 18.74
CA THR A 25 -30.81 -1.79 18.56
C THR A 25 -29.48 -2.38 18.17
N ASP A 26 -28.87 -1.80 17.15
CA ASP A 26 -27.55 -2.16 16.66
C ASP A 26 -26.69 -0.90 16.50
N LEU A 27 -25.37 -1.06 16.44
CA LEU A 27 -24.42 0.03 16.23
C LEU A 27 -24.09 0.14 14.74
N LYS A 28 -23.99 1.36 14.24
CA LYS A 28 -23.55 1.64 12.89
C LYS A 28 -22.26 2.46 12.93
N ARG A 29 -21.21 1.93 12.31
CA ARG A 29 -19.97 2.68 12.11
C ARG A 29 -20.21 3.84 11.13
N TYR A 30 -19.69 5.02 11.47
CA TYR A 30 -19.83 6.24 10.66
C TYR A 30 -18.46 6.86 10.39
N TYR A 31 -18.22 7.19 9.12
CA TYR A 31 -16.98 7.79 8.63
C TYR A 31 -17.24 9.25 8.21
N PRO A 32 -16.97 10.23 9.10
CA PRO A 32 -17.39 11.63 8.90
C PRO A 32 -16.67 12.32 7.74
N ASN A 33 -15.49 11.82 7.34
CA ASN A 33 -14.71 12.39 6.24
C ASN A 33 -14.90 11.62 4.92
N SER A 34 -15.97 10.83 4.80
CA SER A 34 -16.29 10.05 3.60
C SER A 34 -15.07 9.28 3.06
N SER A 35 -14.61 9.56 1.85
CA SER A 35 -13.54 8.82 1.17
C SER A 35 -12.11 9.10 1.67
N LEU A 36 -11.92 10.03 2.62
CA LEU A 36 -10.58 10.39 3.10
C LEU A 36 -9.89 9.18 3.77
N ALA A 37 -8.72 8.81 3.25
CA ALA A 37 -7.92 7.66 3.69
C ALA A 37 -8.67 6.31 3.67
N ALA A 38 -9.70 6.15 2.82
CA ALA A 38 -10.61 5.02 2.85
C ALA A 38 -9.90 3.65 2.81
N GLN A 39 -8.89 3.47 1.95
CA GLN A 39 -8.16 2.19 1.86
C GLN A 39 -7.24 1.93 3.06
N ALA A 40 -6.82 2.97 3.78
CA ALA A 40 -6.05 2.82 5.01
C ALA A 40 -6.96 2.54 6.21
N LEU A 41 -8.05 3.30 6.34
CA LEU A 41 -9.03 3.10 7.42
C LEU A 41 -9.78 1.78 7.26
N GLY A 42 -10.23 1.47 6.04
CA GLY A 42 -11.10 0.34 5.78
C GLY A 42 -12.57 0.62 6.10
N PHE A 43 -13.34 -0.42 6.35
CA PHE A 43 -14.75 -0.33 6.70
C PHE A 43 -15.17 -1.49 7.58
N VAL A 44 -16.30 -1.30 8.27
CA VAL A 44 -16.99 -2.32 9.04
C VAL A 44 -18.19 -2.84 8.21
N SER A 45 -18.32 -4.15 8.12
CA SER A 45 -19.42 -4.82 7.43
C SER A 45 -20.75 -4.72 8.20
N SER A 46 -21.84 -5.20 7.59
CA SER A 46 -23.18 -5.16 8.18
C SER A 46 -23.34 -5.98 9.47
N ASP A 47 -22.40 -6.87 9.75
CA ASP A 47 -22.34 -7.69 10.97
C ASP A 47 -21.35 -7.14 12.01
N ASN A 48 -21.02 -5.86 11.88
CA ASN A 48 -20.11 -5.10 12.76
C ASN A 48 -18.68 -5.67 12.86
N ASN A 49 -18.22 -6.39 11.83
CA ASN A 49 -16.84 -6.84 11.74
C ASN A 49 -16.02 -5.95 10.83
N GLY A 50 -14.83 -5.58 11.27
CA GLY A 50 -13.84 -4.90 10.43
C GLY A 50 -13.45 -5.77 9.24
N SER A 51 -13.58 -5.23 8.02
CA SER A 51 -13.41 -6.04 6.80
C SER A 51 -12.18 -5.65 5.99
N GLU A 52 -11.71 -4.41 6.06
CA GLU A 52 -10.52 -3.91 5.37
C GLU A 52 -9.78 -2.89 6.24
N GLY A 53 -8.54 -2.56 5.87
CA GLY A 53 -7.76 -1.51 6.50
C GLY A 53 -7.52 -1.69 8.00
N LEU A 54 -7.44 -0.57 8.73
CA LEU A 54 -7.27 -0.57 10.19
C LEU A 54 -8.46 -1.20 10.92
N GLU A 55 -9.68 -1.04 10.38
CA GLU A 55 -10.86 -1.68 10.97
C GLU A 55 -10.73 -3.22 11.01
N ALA A 56 -10.13 -3.82 9.98
CA ALA A 56 -9.87 -5.25 9.95
C ALA A 56 -8.64 -5.65 10.80
N TYR A 57 -7.58 -4.84 10.76
CA TYR A 57 -6.33 -5.17 11.46
C TYR A 57 -6.50 -5.12 12.98
N TYR A 58 -7.25 -4.11 13.48
CA TYR A 58 -7.51 -3.89 14.90
C TYR A 58 -8.95 -4.25 15.29
N ASN A 59 -9.57 -5.20 14.58
CA ASN A 59 -10.97 -5.56 14.83
C ASN A 59 -11.22 -6.06 16.26
N GLU A 60 -10.28 -6.79 16.86
CA GLU A 60 -10.41 -7.29 18.22
C GLU A 60 -10.44 -6.15 19.24
N GLU A 61 -9.57 -5.14 19.06
CA GLU A 61 -9.45 -3.97 19.95
C GLU A 61 -10.65 -3.04 19.80
N LEU A 62 -11.15 -2.88 18.55
CA LEU A 62 -12.25 -1.96 18.22
C LEU A 62 -13.62 -2.52 18.57
N SER A 63 -13.82 -3.84 18.57
CA SER A 63 -15.17 -4.46 18.68
C SER A 63 -15.75 -4.44 20.09
N GLY A 64 -14.92 -4.33 21.14
CA GLY A 64 -15.38 -4.47 22.51
C GLY A 64 -15.99 -5.82 22.84
N THR A 65 -16.82 -5.88 23.86
CA THR A 65 -17.51 -7.12 24.28
C THR A 65 -18.99 -6.84 24.46
N ALA A 66 -19.84 -7.56 23.74
CA ALA A 66 -21.28 -7.44 23.90
C ALA A 66 -21.73 -7.90 25.28
N GLY A 67 -22.57 -7.12 25.92
CA GLY A 67 -23.24 -7.52 27.16
C GLY A 67 -24.12 -8.75 26.93
N LYS A 68 -24.24 -9.59 27.95
CA LYS A 68 -25.13 -10.77 27.88
C LYS A 68 -25.86 -11.00 29.18
N VAL A 69 -27.09 -11.45 29.04
CA VAL A 69 -27.91 -11.91 30.16
C VAL A 69 -28.04 -13.42 30.08
N VAL A 70 -27.60 -14.10 31.10
CA VAL A 70 -27.77 -15.56 31.22
C VAL A 70 -28.94 -15.82 32.13
N THR A 71 -30.07 -16.33 31.54
CA THR A 71 -31.27 -16.70 32.26
C THR A 71 -31.49 -18.21 32.24
N SER A 72 -31.96 -18.81 33.33
CA SER A 72 -32.36 -20.20 33.32
C SER A 72 -33.83 -20.32 32.93
N LYS A 73 -34.12 -21.07 31.85
CA LYS A 73 -35.48 -21.39 31.40
C LYS A 73 -35.86 -22.81 31.78
N GLY A 74 -37.09 -23.03 32.22
CA GLY A 74 -37.62 -24.39 32.45
C GLY A 74 -37.83 -25.15 31.14
N ASN A 75 -37.94 -26.49 31.21
CA ASN A 75 -38.02 -27.40 30.05
C ASN A 75 -39.22 -27.15 29.09
N TYR A 76 -40.14 -26.27 29.40
CA TYR A 76 -41.32 -25.92 28.60
C TYR A 76 -41.43 -24.41 28.33
N GLY A 77 -40.32 -23.64 28.45
CA GLY A 77 -40.35 -22.19 28.18
C GLY A 77 -41.08 -21.36 29.24
N SER A 78 -41.50 -21.94 30.36
CA SER A 78 -42.08 -21.23 31.49
C SER A 78 -40.95 -20.67 32.39
N GLU A 79 -41.14 -19.44 32.89
CA GLU A 79 -40.28 -18.86 33.91
C GLU A 79 -40.22 -19.75 35.14
N MET A 80 -39.03 -20.07 35.63
CA MET A 80 -38.88 -20.78 36.90
C MET A 80 -39.15 -19.81 38.06
N LEU A 81 -39.80 -20.29 39.13
CA LEU A 81 -40.09 -19.51 40.34
C LEU A 81 -38.86 -18.91 41.05
N TYR A 82 -37.68 -19.31 40.62
CA TYR A 82 -36.38 -18.77 41.01
C TYR A 82 -35.51 -18.58 39.73
N THR A 83 -35.65 -17.44 39.08
CA THR A 83 -34.82 -17.05 37.95
C THR A 83 -33.44 -16.62 38.48
N TYR A 84 -32.42 -17.40 38.17
CA TYR A 84 -31.06 -16.93 38.31
C TYR A 84 -30.70 -16.16 37.03
N GLU A 85 -30.70 -14.85 37.14
CA GLU A 85 -30.23 -13.97 36.05
C GLU A 85 -28.83 -13.48 36.42
N LYS A 86 -27.88 -13.69 35.50
CA LYS A 86 -26.55 -13.14 35.59
C LYS A 86 -26.34 -12.18 34.44
N TYR A 87 -26.18 -10.94 34.77
CA TYR A 87 -25.87 -9.87 33.84
C TYR A 87 -24.36 -9.78 33.69
N TYR A 88 -23.92 -9.66 32.46
CA TYR A 88 -22.56 -9.27 32.11
C TYR A 88 -22.68 -7.97 31.32
N ASP A 89 -22.06 -6.91 31.85
CA ASP A 89 -22.10 -5.61 31.22
C ASP A 89 -21.37 -5.63 29.88
N ALA A 90 -21.82 -4.80 28.94
CA ALA A 90 -21.08 -4.53 27.73
C ALA A 90 -19.81 -3.76 28.07
N SER A 91 -18.75 -4.02 27.33
CA SER A 91 -17.51 -3.23 27.39
C SER A 91 -17.27 -2.62 26.00
N ASP A 92 -17.14 -1.30 25.95
CA ASP A 92 -16.84 -0.60 24.71
C ASP A 92 -15.46 -1.02 24.18
N GLY A 93 -15.32 -0.99 22.86
CA GLY A 93 -14.03 -1.19 22.20
C GLY A 93 -13.09 -0.01 22.41
N SER A 94 -11.84 -0.26 22.11
CA SER A 94 -10.78 0.75 22.17
C SER A 94 -10.88 1.75 21.00
N SER A 95 -10.19 2.88 21.13
CA SER A 95 -10.00 3.88 20.09
C SER A 95 -8.57 3.81 19.55
N LEU A 96 -8.39 4.07 18.25
CA LEU A 96 -7.09 4.14 17.61
C LEU A 96 -6.68 5.60 17.41
N ILE A 97 -5.49 5.97 17.85
CA ILE A 97 -4.86 7.25 17.53
C ILE A 97 -3.92 7.01 16.37
N THR A 98 -4.23 7.55 15.20
CA THR A 98 -3.44 7.33 13.99
C THR A 98 -2.36 8.39 13.78
N THR A 99 -1.33 8.04 13.04
CA THR A 99 -0.24 8.94 12.62
C THR A 99 -0.62 9.75 11.38
N ILE A 100 -1.75 9.42 10.74
CA ILE A 100 -2.23 10.11 9.54
C ILE A 100 -2.58 11.56 9.87
N ASP A 101 -1.93 12.49 9.19
CA ASP A 101 -2.30 13.90 9.21
C ASP A 101 -3.39 14.15 8.16
N SER A 102 -4.60 14.50 8.62
CA SER A 102 -5.76 14.68 7.75
C SER A 102 -5.55 15.76 6.68
N THR A 103 -4.78 16.81 7.00
CA THR A 103 -4.45 17.87 6.05
C THR A 103 -3.50 17.37 4.96
N VAL A 104 -2.43 16.65 5.37
CA VAL A 104 -1.48 16.06 4.42
C VAL A 104 -2.20 15.04 3.55
N GLN A 105 -3.04 14.17 4.14
CA GLN A 105 -3.83 13.17 3.42
C GLN A 105 -4.73 13.82 2.36
N ALA A 106 -5.49 14.87 2.73
CA ALA A 106 -6.36 15.55 1.79
C ALA A 106 -5.59 16.21 0.62
N TYR A 107 -4.41 16.80 0.90
CA TYR A 107 -3.56 17.33 -0.17
C TYR A 107 -2.98 16.23 -1.07
N VAL A 108 -2.59 15.11 -0.51
CA VAL A 108 -2.09 13.94 -1.25
C VAL A 108 -3.17 13.41 -2.18
N GLU A 109 -4.37 13.13 -1.69
CA GLU A 109 -5.48 12.63 -2.50
C GLU A 109 -5.86 13.59 -3.62
N LYS A 110 -6.02 14.87 -3.29
CA LYS A 110 -6.33 15.92 -4.28
C LYS A 110 -5.29 16.00 -5.40
N ASN A 111 -3.99 15.98 -5.05
CA ASN A 111 -2.94 16.10 -6.05
C ASN A 111 -2.74 14.81 -6.83
N LEU A 112 -2.97 13.65 -6.21
CA LEU A 112 -2.99 12.37 -6.90
C LEU A 112 -4.10 12.33 -7.94
N GLN A 113 -5.33 12.74 -7.58
CA GLN A 113 -6.45 12.84 -8.51
C GLN A 113 -6.16 13.80 -9.67
N ASN A 114 -5.62 14.99 -9.37
CA ASN A 114 -5.22 15.95 -10.40
C ASN A 114 -4.18 15.35 -11.38
N ALA A 115 -3.26 14.52 -10.90
CA ALA A 115 -2.28 13.85 -11.75
C ALA A 115 -2.94 12.76 -12.60
N ILE A 116 -3.86 11.99 -12.03
CA ILE A 116 -4.64 10.97 -12.73
C ILE A 116 -5.41 11.60 -13.90
N ASP A 117 -6.14 12.66 -13.64
CA ASP A 117 -6.96 13.36 -14.63
C ASP A 117 -6.08 13.97 -15.73
N LYS A 118 -4.99 14.65 -15.32
CA LYS A 118 -4.08 15.34 -16.26
C LYS A 118 -3.35 14.38 -17.20
N TYR A 119 -2.99 13.21 -16.73
CA TYR A 119 -2.16 12.24 -17.50
C TYR A 119 -2.96 11.02 -17.95
N ASP A 120 -4.27 11.00 -17.75
CA ASP A 120 -5.18 9.92 -18.12
C ASP A 120 -4.71 8.54 -17.60
N ILE A 121 -4.39 8.46 -16.31
CA ILE A 121 -3.84 7.27 -15.68
C ILE A 121 -4.96 6.24 -15.46
N LYS A 122 -4.86 5.06 -16.10
CA LYS A 122 -5.90 4.03 -16.07
C LYS A 122 -5.60 2.84 -15.14
N ASN A 123 -4.32 2.56 -14.87
CA ASN A 123 -3.93 1.28 -14.28
C ASN A 123 -3.62 1.33 -12.78
N GLY A 124 -3.79 2.48 -12.16
CA GLY A 124 -3.51 2.69 -10.75
C GLY A 124 -2.51 3.81 -10.51
N ALA A 125 -2.67 4.47 -9.39
CA ALA A 125 -1.75 5.46 -8.86
C ALA A 125 -1.74 5.34 -7.34
N PHE A 126 -0.63 5.72 -6.71
CA PHE A 126 -0.51 5.71 -5.26
C PHE A 126 0.46 6.79 -4.79
N CYS A 127 0.29 7.21 -3.54
CA CYS A 127 1.22 8.09 -2.86
C CYS A 127 1.30 7.71 -1.37
N ILE A 128 2.53 7.67 -0.84
CA ILE A 128 2.81 7.44 0.58
C ILE A 128 3.67 8.59 1.09
N VAL A 129 3.31 9.14 2.23
CA VAL A 129 4.11 10.12 2.98
C VAL A 129 4.50 9.51 4.31
N MET A 130 5.80 9.35 4.53
CA MET A 130 6.38 8.71 5.72
C MET A 130 7.37 9.65 6.40
N ASP A 131 7.30 9.78 7.71
CA ASP A 131 8.38 10.39 8.48
C ASP A 131 9.57 9.42 8.56
N VAL A 132 10.67 9.81 7.91
CA VAL A 132 11.86 8.96 7.80
C VAL A 132 12.59 8.74 9.13
N ASN A 133 12.31 9.56 10.16
CA ASN A 133 12.96 9.47 11.46
C ASN A 133 12.21 8.58 12.45
N THR A 134 10.90 8.43 12.27
CA THR A 134 10.04 7.69 13.21
C THR A 134 9.43 6.42 12.62
N GLY A 135 9.19 6.39 11.31
CA GLY A 135 8.45 5.30 10.65
C GLY A 135 6.95 5.59 10.49
N GLU A 136 6.47 6.70 11.04
CA GLU A 136 5.07 7.11 10.97
C GLU A 136 4.60 7.36 9.55
N ILE A 137 3.46 6.80 9.18
CA ILE A 137 2.79 7.07 7.91
C ILE A 137 1.88 8.29 8.10
N LYS A 138 2.23 9.40 7.48
CA LYS A 138 1.48 10.67 7.55
C LYS A 138 0.36 10.76 6.53
N ALA A 139 0.49 10.06 5.41
CA ALA A 139 -0.57 9.91 4.42
C ALA A 139 -0.34 8.67 3.56
N MET A 140 -1.43 8.07 3.12
CA MET A 140 -1.44 6.94 2.22
C MET A 140 -2.68 6.99 1.33
N ALA A 141 -2.49 7.12 0.03
CA ALA A 141 -3.57 7.22 -0.94
C ALA A 141 -3.33 6.32 -2.15
N THR A 142 -4.40 5.79 -2.73
CA THR A 142 -4.38 5.00 -3.96
C THR A 142 -5.52 5.43 -4.88
N LEU A 143 -5.37 5.19 -6.19
CA LEU A 143 -6.44 5.44 -7.16
C LEU A 143 -7.66 4.56 -6.88
N GLY A 144 -8.85 5.14 -7.06
CA GLY A 144 -10.13 4.45 -6.90
C GLY A 144 -10.60 4.46 -5.45
N SER A 145 -10.55 5.64 -4.79
CA SER A 145 -11.13 5.80 -3.45
C SER A 145 -12.63 5.53 -3.45
N TYR A 146 -13.18 5.19 -2.31
CA TYR A 146 -14.59 4.90 -2.08
C TYR A 146 -15.04 5.54 -0.76
N ASP A 147 -16.37 5.66 -0.55
CA ASP A 147 -16.90 6.07 0.74
C ASP A 147 -17.17 4.83 1.61
N PRO A 148 -16.46 4.66 2.75
CA PRO A 148 -16.69 3.55 3.66
C PRO A 148 -18.11 3.48 4.23
N ASN A 149 -18.85 4.60 4.26
CA ASN A 149 -20.25 4.60 4.65
C ASN A 149 -21.14 3.84 3.66
N ASN A 150 -20.72 3.76 2.37
CA ASN A 150 -21.43 3.11 1.29
C ASN A 150 -20.49 2.16 0.51
N TYR A 151 -19.72 1.37 1.22
CA TYR A 151 -18.63 0.53 0.68
C TYR A 151 -19.06 -0.45 -0.42
N LEU A 152 -20.36 -0.76 -0.53
CA LEU A 152 -20.91 -1.64 -1.57
C LEU A 152 -21.13 -0.93 -2.92
N GLU A 153 -21.14 0.39 -2.97
CA GLU A 153 -21.26 1.15 -4.22
C GLU A 153 -19.96 1.09 -5.02
N ILE A 154 -20.08 1.16 -6.34
CA ILE A 154 -18.93 1.24 -7.25
C ILE A 154 -18.73 2.70 -7.62
N TYR A 155 -17.58 3.26 -7.27
CA TYR A 155 -17.26 4.68 -7.41
C TYR A 155 -16.53 5.03 -8.72
N ASP A 156 -16.01 4.05 -9.45
CA ASP A 156 -15.51 4.28 -10.81
C ASP A 156 -16.66 4.26 -11.83
N ASP A 157 -16.97 5.44 -12.39
CA ASP A 157 -18.09 5.62 -13.31
C ASP A 157 -18.05 4.68 -14.51
N THR A 158 -16.84 4.39 -15.01
CA THR A 158 -16.66 3.49 -16.18
C THR A 158 -17.02 2.07 -15.80
N THR A 159 -16.53 1.59 -14.68
CA THR A 159 -16.83 0.26 -14.15
C THR A 159 -18.31 0.14 -13.78
N ALA A 160 -18.88 1.15 -13.13
CA ALA A 160 -20.31 1.18 -12.77
C ALA A 160 -21.20 1.05 -14.03
N LEU A 161 -20.89 1.82 -15.08
CA LEU A 161 -21.61 1.76 -16.35
C LEU A 161 -21.48 0.40 -17.05
N LEU A 162 -20.29 -0.21 -17.03
CA LEU A 162 -20.07 -1.55 -17.59
C LEU A 162 -20.92 -2.60 -16.88
N LEU A 163 -20.93 -2.58 -15.54
CA LEU A 163 -21.72 -3.50 -14.73
C LEU A 163 -23.23 -3.29 -14.91
N GLU A 164 -23.67 -2.04 -15.06
CA GLU A 164 -25.09 -1.74 -15.36
C GLU A 164 -25.50 -2.32 -16.73
N ASN A 165 -24.67 -2.16 -17.76
CA ASN A 165 -24.93 -2.72 -19.10
C ASN A 165 -24.94 -4.26 -19.06
N GLU A 166 -24.03 -4.88 -18.34
CA GLU A 166 -23.97 -6.32 -18.16
C GLU A 166 -25.23 -6.85 -17.45
N ARG A 167 -25.65 -6.18 -16.38
CA ARG A 167 -26.91 -6.48 -15.69
C ARG A 167 -28.11 -6.38 -16.61
N ALA A 168 -28.20 -5.30 -17.39
CA ALA A 168 -29.30 -5.09 -18.33
C ALA A 168 -29.34 -6.18 -19.40
N ALA A 169 -28.18 -6.58 -19.93
CA ALA A 169 -28.06 -7.68 -20.90
C ALA A 169 -28.50 -9.03 -20.30
N ALA A 170 -28.11 -9.32 -19.06
CA ALA A 170 -28.53 -10.55 -18.35
C ALA A 170 -30.05 -10.58 -18.13
N LEU A 171 -30.65 -9.45 -17.71
CA LEU A 171 -32.08 -9.33 -17.47
C LEU A 171 -32.94 -9.39 -18.76
N ALA A 172 -32.32 -9.17 -19.93
CA ALA A 172 -33.00 -9.31 -21.21
C ALA A 172 -33.15 -10.78 -21.68
N LEU A 173 -32.45 -11.71 -21.02
CA LEU A 173 -32.53 -13.15 -21.31
C LEU A 173 -33.84 -13.75 -20.74
N PRO A 174 -34.35 -14.85 -21.29
CA PRO A 174 -35.49 -15.54 -20.71
C PRO A 174 -35.22 -15.98 -19.29
N GLU A 175 -36.07 -15.54 -18.37
CA GLU A 175 -35.99 -15.87 -16.94
C GLU A 175 -35.96 -17.40 -16.74
N ALA A 176 -35.15 -17.88 -15.79
CA ALA A 176 -34.92 -19.30 -15.52
C ALA A 176 -34.33 -20.12 -16.69
N SER A 177 -33.77 -19.48 -17.73
CA SER A 177 -32.93 -20.18 -18.71
C SER A 177 -31.52 -20.38 -18.17
N ALA A 178 -30.83 -21.44 -18.62
CA ALA A 178 -29.42 -21.65 -18.26
C ALA A 178 -28.51 -20.45 -18.66
N ALA A 179 -28.88 -19.74 -19.74
CA ALA A 179 -28.18 -18.53 -20.17
C ALA A 179 -28.40 -17.36 -19.19
N TYR A 180 -29.62 -17.18 -18.68
CA TYR A 180 -29.92 -16.17 -17.66
C TYR A 180 -29.15 -16.44 -16.38
N GLU A 181 -29.21 -17.69 -15.86
CA GLU A 181 -28.50 -18.08 -14.65
C GLU A 181 -27.00 -17.85 -14.75
N ALA A 182 -26.39 -18.25 -15.88
CA ALA A 182 -24.96 -18.02 -16.14
C ALA A 182 -24.62 -16.52 -16.21
N ALA A 183 -25.42 -15.72 -16.90
CA ALA A 183 -25.19 -14.27 -17.03
C ALA A 183 -25.32 -13.54 -15.69
N ILE A 184 -26.32 -13.88 -14.87
CA ILE A 184 -26.48 -13.31 -13.52
C ILE A 184 -25.32 -13.70 -12.61
N GLU A 185 -24.84 -14.94 -12.70
CA GLU A 185 -23.69 -15.38 -11.90
C GLU A 185 -22.41 -14.63 -12.30
N THR A 186 -22.15 -14.46 -13.61
CA THR A 186 -21.03 -13.65 -14.11
C THR A 186 -21.14 -12.22 -13.59
N TYR A 187 -22.27 -11.56 -13.74
CA TYR A 187 -22.49 -10.21 -13.20
C TYR A 187 -22.19 -10.11 -11.71
N LYS A 188 -22.65 -11.08 -10.89
CA LYS A 188 -22.35 -11.09 -9.45
C LYS A 188 -20.84 -11.18 -9.16
N GLN A 189 -20.13 -12.03 -9.92
CA GLN A 189 -18.69 -12.19 -9.80
C GLN A 189 -17.95 -10.91 -10.19
N ASP A 190 -18.37 -10.24 -11.25
CA ASP A 190 -17.76 -9.00 -11.72
C ASP A 190 -18.03 -7.82 -10.76
N VAL A 191 -19.23 -7.74 -10.16
CA VAL A 191 -19.50 -6.79 -9.07
C VAL A 191 -18.60 -7.04 -7.86
N ALA A 192 -18.45 -8.30 -7.45
CA ALA A 192 -17.57 -8.65 -6.33
C ALA A 192 -16.11 -8.30 -6.63
N ALA A 193 -15.62 -8.60 -7.83
CA ALA A 193 -14.27 -8.26 -8.27
C ALA A 193 -14.03 -6.74 -8.30
N ALA A 194 -14.99 -5.95 -8.80
CA ALA A 194 -14.92 -4.50 -8.83
C ALA A 194 -14.85 -3.90 -7.43
N ARG A 195 -15.67 -4.40 -6.49
CA ARG A 195 -15.63 -4.00 -5.07
C ARG A 195 -14.28 -4.31 -4.42
N MET A 196 -13.79 -5.53 -4.57
CA MET A 196 -12.48 -5.92 -4.06
C MET A 196 -11.36 -5.05 -4.65
N ALA A 197 -11.45 -4.66 -5.92
CA ALA A 197 -10.47 -3.80 -6.57
C ALA A 197 -10.43 -2.39 -5.99
N GLN A 198 -11.59 -1.79 -5.64
CA GLN A 198 -11.65 -0.46 -5.03
C GLN A 198 -11.28 -0.43 -3.54
N TRP A 199 -11.57 -1.51 -2.79
CA TRP A 199 -11.20 -1.61 -1.37
C TRP A 199 -9.70 -1.82 -1.18
N ARG A 200 -9.05 -2.42 -2.17
CA ARG A 200 -7.64 -2.85 -2.11
C ARG A 200 -6.68 -1.69 -1.91
N ASN A 201 -5.87 -1.76 -0.86
CA ASN A 201 -4.78 -0.81 -0.63
C ASN A 201 -3.54 -1.19 -1.43
N ARG A 202 -3.39 -0.60 -2.63
CA ARG A 202 -2.29 -0.89 -3.55
C ARG A 202 -0.91 -0.49 -3.01
N CYS A 203 -0.86 0.39 -2.00
CA CYS A 203 0.40 0.79 -1.37
C CYS A 203 1.12 -0.39 -0.70
N VAL A 204 0.36 -1.37 -0.20
CA VAL A 204 0.90 -2.53 0.54
C VAL A 204 0.69 -3.85 -0.18
N SER A 205 -0.36 -3.97 -1.02
CA SER A 205 -0.75 -5.24 -1.64
C SER A 205 -0.20 -5.47 -3.05
N ASP A 206 0.16 -4.40 -3.79
CA ASP A 206 0.54 -4.51 -5.20
C ASP A 206 2.04 -4.41 -5.39
N GLY A 207 2.61 -5.46 -5.96
CA GLY A 207 3.99 -5.45 -6.42
C GLY A 207 4.11 -4.83 -7.82
N TYR A 208 5.06 -3.91 -7.98
CA TYR A 208 5.39 -3.29 -9.27
C TYR A 208 6.90 -3.23 -9.49
N GLU A 209 7.33 -3.01 -10.71
CA GLU A 209 8.74 -2.76 -11.02
C GLU A 209 9.10 -1.31 -10.65
N PRO A 210 9.99 -1.08 -9.68
CA PRO A 210 10.30 0.27 -9.18
C PRO A 210 11.04 1.14 -10.21
N GLY A 211 11.60 0.52 -11.25
CA GLY A 211 12.38 1.20 -12.27
C GLY A 211 13.54 2.00 -11.68
N SER A 212 13.86 3.14 -12.28
CA SER A 212 15.02 3.94 -11.90
C SER A 212 15.01 4.53 -10.49
N THR A 213 13.91 4.45 -9.72
CA THR A 213 13.91 4.79 -8.29
C THR A 213 14.79 3.81 -7.50
N PHE A 214 14.83 2.56 -7.92
CA PHE A 214 15.65 1.52 -7.29
C PHE A 214 17.16 1.78 -7.38
N LYS A 215 17.61 2.62 -8.31
CA LYS A 215 19.00 3.05 -8.41
C LYS A 215 19.53 3.71 -7.13
N LEU A 216 18.64 4.26 -6.30
CA LEU A 216 19.00 4.79 -4.98
C LEU A 216 19.52 3.68 -4.06
N ILE A 217 18.82 2.55 -4.02
CA ILE A 217 19.22 1.38 -3.21
C ILE A 217 20.51 0.79 -3.76
N THR A 218 20.59 0.58 -5.08
CA THR A 218 21.79 0.05 -5.73
C THR A 218 23.02 0.92 -5.47
N LEU A 219 22.89 2.26 -5.62
CA LEU A 219 24.03 3.15 -5.42
C LEU A 219 24.45 3.25 -3.95
N ALA A 220 23.47 3.36 -3.04
CA ALA A 220 23.74 3.35 -1.60
C ALA A 220 24.55 2.10 -1.19
N SER A 221 24.10 0.93 -1.68
CA SER A 221 24.77 -0.36 -1.42
C SER A 221 26.18 -0.41 -2.05
N ALA A 222 26.33 0.09 -3.27
CA ALA A 222 27.60 0.08 -3.98
C ALA A 222 28.65 1.01 -3.34
N LEU A 223 28.22 2.17 -2.83
CA LEU A 223 29.09 3.10 -2.11
C LEU A 223 29.47 2.55 -0.74
N ASP A 224 28.52 2.01 -0.01
CA ASP A 224 28.72 1.50 1.35
C ASP A 224 29.63 0.26 1.36
N SER A 225 29.47 -0.63 0.38
CA SER A 225 30.35 -1.81 0.20
C SER A 225 31.75 -1.48 -0.35
N GLY A 226 31.97 -0.23 -0.79
CA GLY A 226 33.22 0.16 -1.46
C GLY A 226 33.38 -0.39 -2.89
N ALA A 227 32.34 -0.96 -3.48
CA ALA A 227 32.35 -1.48 -4.85
C ALA A 227 32.56 -0.36 -5.89
N VAL A 228 32.09 0.85 -5.55
CA VAL A 228 32.33 2.06 -6.35
C VAL A 228 32.62 3.26 -5.45
N THR A 229 33.25 4.29 -6.03
CA THR A 229 33.44 5.62 -5.45
C THR A 229 32.68 6.67 -6.27
N LEU A 230 32.48 7.88 -5.74
CA LEU A 230 31.83 8.97 -6.47
C LEU A 230 32.55 9.37 -7.76
N ASN A 231 33.86 9.19 -7.78
CA ASN A 231 34.74 9.61 -8.87
C ASN A 231 34.99 8.52 -9.92
N ASP A 232 34.50 7.31 -9.70
CA ASP A 232 34.58 6.27 -10.73
C ASP A 232 33.89 6.72 -12.01
N SER A 233 34.54 6.42 -13.15
CA SER A 233 34.04 6.83 -14.45
C SER A 233 33.36 5.68 -15.18
N PHE A 234 32.26 6.00 -15.84
CA PHE A 234 31.48 5.12 -16.70
C PHE A 234 31.26 5.79 -18.05
N TYR A 235 31.28 5.01 -19.12
CA TYR A 235 30.95 5.51 -20.45
C TYR A 235 29.62 4.95 -20.91
N CYS A 236 28.77 5.79 -21.48
CA CYS A 236 27.50 5.41 -22.05
C CYS A 236 27.37 5.87 -23.50
N GLY A 237 27.44 4.93 -24.42
CA GLY A 237 27.24 5.17 -25.86
C GLY A 237 25.77 5.08 -26.32
N GLY A 238 24.80 5.02 -25.38
CA GLY A 238 23.38 4.87 -25.69
C GLY A 238 22.89 3.41 -25.67
N GLN A 239 23.79 2.49 -25.99
CA GLN A 239 23.55 1.04 -25.92
C GLN A 239 24.86 0.29 -25.61
N GLU A 240 24.72 -0.90 -25.02
CA GLU A 240 25.87 -1.75 -24.71
C GLU A 240 25.51 -3.24 -24.73
N LYS A 241 26.45 -4.06 -25.26
CA LYS A 241 26.38 -5.53 -25.20
C LYS A 241 27.23 -5.99 -24.03
N PHE A 242 26.62 -6.33 -22.94
CA PHE A 242 27.30 -6.88 -21.76
C PHE A 242 27.71 -8.35 -21.99
N THR A 243 28.88 -8.73 -21.49
CA THR A 243 29.33 -10.13 -21.50
C THR A 243 28.38 -10.95 -20.61
N GLY A 244 27.92 -12.11 -21.09
CA GLY A 244 26.96 -12.96 -20.36
C GLY A 244 25.51 -12.52 -20.46
N ARG A 245 25.20 -11.52 -21.31
CA ARG A 245 23.84 -11.13 -21.65
C ARG A 245 23.60 -11.25 -23.14
N GLU A 246 22.52 -11.94 -23.54
CA GLU A 246 22.22 -12.14 -24.96
C GLU A 246 21.74 -10.86 -25.64
N GLN A 247 20.90 -10.09 -24.97
CA GLN A 247 20.30 -8.88 -25.52
C GLN A 247 21.16 -7.65 -25.24
N ILE A 248 21.16 -6.71 -26.20
CA ILE A 248 21.76 -5.38 -26.02
C ILE A 248 20.94 -4.62 -24.97
N LEU A 249 21.63 -3.97 -24.04
CA LEU A 249 21.00 -3.04 -23.11
C LEU A 249 20.95 -1.65 -23.74
N ASN A 250 19.76 -1.08 -23.82
CA ASN A 250 19.55 0.29 -24.27
C ASN A 250 19.48 1.25 -23.07
N CYS A 251 20.10 2.40 -23.21
CA CYS A 251 19.88 3.52 -22.32
C CYS A 251 18.68 4.33 -22.83
N TRP A 252 17.93 4.96 -21.93
CA TRP A 252 16.81 5.83 -22.30
C TRP A 252 17.24 6.99 -23.23
N LYS A 253 18.50 7.44 -23.11
CA LYS A 253 19.12 8.42 -24.02
C LYS A 253 19.87 7.67 -25.10
N SER A 254 19.28 7.53 -26.27
CA SER A 254 19.83 6.76 -27.40
C SER A 254 21.18 7.30 -27.92
N ALA A 255 21.41 8.63 -27.84
CA ALA A 255 22.69 9.27 -28.18
C ALA A 255 23.79 9.01 -27.13
N GLY A 256 23.45 8.37 -26.00
CA GLY A 256 24.37 8.15 -24.89
C GLY A 256 24.61 9.38 -24.03
N HIS A 257 25.21 9.16 -22.85
CA HIS A 257 25.61 10.20 -21.91
C HIS A 257 27.11 10.56 -22.02
N GLY A 258 27.86 9.78 -22.79
CA GLY A 258 29.33 9.91 -22.85
C GLY A 258 30.01 9.44 -21.57
N ALA A 259 31.19 10.00 -21.29
CA ALA A 259 31.89 9.77 -20.03
C ALA A 259 31.21 10.53 -18.89
N GLN A 260 30.98 9.85 -17.76
CA GLN A 260 30.30 10.40 -16.61
C GLN A 260 30.81 9.75 -15.32
N THR A 261 30.84 10.51 -14.23
CA THR A 261 31.13 9.96 -12.90
C THR A 261 29.98 9.19 -12.35
N THR A 262 30.20 8.46 -11.24
CA THR A 262 29.12 7.76 -10.49
C THR A 262 28.00 8.75 -10.08
N ALA A 263 28.35 9.93 -9.58
CA ALA A 263 27.41 10.97 -9.21
C ALA A 263 26.56 11.44 -10.41
N GLN A 264 27.22 11.72 -11.53
CA GLN A 264 26.55 12.11 -12.77
C GLN A 264 25.67 10.99 -13.34
N ALA A 265 26.08 9.72 -13.18
CA ALA A 265 25.27 8.57 -13.62
C ALA A 265 23.93 8.47 -12.89
N LEU A 266 23.87 8.83 -11.59
CA LEU A 266 22.60 8.92 -10.85
C LEU A 266 21.77 10.10 -11.37
N GLY A 267 22.34 11.28 -11.51
CA GLY A 267 21.68 12.49 -12.02
C GLY A 267 21.09 12.28 -13.42
N ASN A 268 21.85 11.61 -14.29
CA ASN A 268 21.46 11.23 -15.65
C ASN A 268 20.52 10.02 -15.72
N SER A 269 20.32 9.33 -14.61
CA SER A 269 19.56 8.05 -14.57
C SER A 269 20.05 7.02 -15.61
N CYS A 270 21.37 6.87 -15.78
CA CYS A 270 21.99 6.08 -16.84
C CYS A 270 21.90 4.56 -16.59
N ASN A 271 21.14 3.80 -17.40
CA ASN A 271 21.00 2.35 -17.26
C ASN A 271 22.32 1.60 -17.46
N ILE A 272 23.15 2.05 -18.43
CA ILE A 272 24.45 1.41 -18.73
C ILE A 272 25.39 1.50 -17.52
N ALA A 273 25.53 2.70 -16.93
CA ALA A 273 26.37 2.88 -15.76
C ALA A 273 25.88 2.03 -14.57
N PHE A 274 24.57 1.95 -14.34
CA PHE A 274 24.01 1.13 -13.26
C PHE A 274 24.16 -0.37 -13.51
N GLY A 275 24.10 -0.83 -14.75
CA GLY A 275 24.48 -2.21 -15.10
C GLY A 275 25.93 -2.53 -14.70
N HIS A 276 26.88 -1.63 -14.98
CA HIS A 276 28.28 -1.79 -14.55
C HIS A 276 28.43 -1.71 -13.02
N ILE A 277 27.70 -0.83 -12.33
CA ILE A 277 27.71 -0.73 -10.86
C ILE A 277 27.24 -2.06 -10.25
N GLY A 278 26.14 -2.63 -10.73
CA GLY A 278 25.66 -3.92 -10.27
C GLY A 278 26.68 -5.05 -10.48
N LEU A 279 27.33 -5.08 -11.64
CA LEU A 279 28.38 -6.06 -11.93
C LEU A 279 29.62 -5.90 -11.04
N ARG A 280 30.03 -4.66 -10.71
CA ARG A 280 31.13 -4.40 -9.77
C ARG A 280 30.80 -4.83 -8.33
N MET A 281 29.55 -4.70 -7.91
CA MET A 281 29.09 -5.23 -6.62
C MET A 281 29.11 -6.76 -6.59
N GLY A 282 28.79 -7.40 -7.71
CA GLY A 282 28.56 -8.84 -7.78
C GLY A 282 27.23 -9.27 -7.15
N GLY A 283 26.74 -10.43 -7.58
CA GLY A 283 25.40 -10.91 -7.20
C GLY A 283 25.23 -11.17 -5.72
N ASP A 284 26.26 -11.65 -5.02
CA ASP A 284 26.18 -11.94 -3.58
C ASP A 284 26.03 -10.66 -2.75
N THR A 285 26.93 -9.68 -2.97
CA THR A 285 26.87 -8.39 -2.26
C THR A 285 25.57 -7.67 -2.55
N PHE A 286 25.16 -7.66 -3.83
CA PHE A 286 23.88 -7.05 -4.23
C PHE A 286 22.69 -7.70 -3.49
N TYR A 287 22.60 -9.02 -3.47
CA TYR A 287 21.55 -9.75 -2.78
C TYR A 287 21.53 -9.48 -1.27
N ASP A 288 22.69 -9.46 -0.60
CA ASP A 288 22.79 -9.22 0.83
C ASP A 288 22.31 -7.82 1.23
N TYR A 289 22.65 -6.80 0.45
CA TYR A 289 22.12 -5.45 0.68
C TYR A 289 20.61 -5.40 0.45
N LEU A 290 20.07 -6.02 -0.60
CA LEU A 290 18.62 -6.02 -0.84
C LEU A 290 17.85 -6.70 0.31
N LYS A 291 18.37 -7.83 0.80
CA LYS A 291 17.83 -8.48 1.98
C LYS A 291 17.91 -7.58 3.20
N SER A 292 19.04 -6.90 3.39
CA SER A 292 19.25 -5.98 4.52
C SER A 292 18.34 -4.76 4.46
N PHE A 293 18.06 -4.21 3.26
CA PHE A 293 17.07 -3.15 3.08
C PHE A 293 15.62 -3.62 3.26
N GLY A 294 15.40 -4.94 3.34
CA GLY A 294 14.08 -5.53 3.56
C GLY A 294 13.15 -5.46 2.36
N VAL A 295 13.69 -5.30 1.14
CA VAL A 295 12.85 -5.25 -0.08
C VAL A 295 12.30 -6.60 -0.52
N MET A 296 12.66 -7.67 0.18
CA MET A 296 12.20 -9.05 -0.09
C MET A 296 11.28 -9.59 1.01
N GLU A 297 10.91 -8.78 1.99
CA GLU A 297 10.09 -9.18 3.15
C GLU A 297 8.94 -8.18 3.34
N LYS A 298 7.90 -8.58 4.02
CA LYS A 298 6.85 -7.67 4.46
C LYS A 298 7.45 -6.57 5.33
N THR A 299 6.86 -5.39 5.31
CA THR A 299 7.36 -4.27 6.10
C THR A 299 6.95 -4.31 7.55
N GLY A 300 5.87 -5.03 7.85
CA GLY A 300 5.27 -5.08 9.18
C GLY A 300 4.32 -3.91 9.47
N VAL A 301 3.96 -3.12 8.44
CA VAL A 301 2.96 -2.08 8.62
C VAL A 301 1.64 -2.68 9.12
N ASP A 302 1.00 -1.99 10.04
CA ASP A 302 -0.25 -2.38 10.70
C ASP A 302 -1.49 -2.30 9.79
N LEU A 303 -1.40 -3.04 8.67
CA LEU A 303 -2.47 -3.18 7.67
C LEU A 303 -2.57 -4.64 7.19
N PRO A 304 -3.77 -5.12 6.89
CA PRO A 304 -3.96 -6.44 6.31
C PRO A 304 -3.53 -6.49 4.84
N GLY A 305 -3.33 -7.69 4.31
CA GLY A 305 -3.11 -7.91 2.88
C GLY A 305 -1.74 -7.48 2.35
N GLU A 306 -0.75 -7.22 3.21
CA GLU A 306 0.60 -6.85 2.77
C GLU A 306 1.26 -7.97 1.97
N ALA A 307 1.80 -7.62 0.79
CA ALA A 307 2.56 -8.53 -0.06
C ALA A 307 4.07 -8.44 0.19
N SER A 308 4.79 -9.51 -0.04
CA SER A 308 6.24 -9.59 0.18
C SER A 308 7.10 -9.23 -1.03
N GLY A 309 6.49 -8.82 -2.15
CA GLY A 309 7.24 -8.65 -3.39
C GLY A 309 7.71 -9.98 -4.02
N LEU A 310 8.40 -9.88 -5.15
CA LEU A 310 8.94 -11.02 -5.87
C LEU A 310 10.36 -10.68 -6.36
N PHE A 311 11.36 -11.42 -5.88
CA PHE A 311 12.75 -11.27 -6.27
C PHE A 311 13.39 -12.62 -6.55
N TYR A 312 14.51 -12.62 -7.28
CA TYR A 312 15.26 -13.83 -7.60
C TYR A 312 15.94 -14.43 -6.37
N GLU A 313 16.08 -15.74 -6.33
CA GLU A 313 16.94 -16.39 -5.35
C GLU A 313 18.42 -16.02 -5.65
N ARG A 314 19.25 -15.94 -4.59
CA ARG A 314 20.69 -15.61 -4.67
C ARG A 314 21.44 -16.36 -5.78
N LYS A 315 21.17 -17.68 -5.90
CA LYS A 315 21.86 -18.53 -6.88
C LYS A 315 21.70 -18.04 -8.32
N TYR A 316 20.56 -17.44 -8.67
CA TYR A 316 20.30 -16.97 -10.04
C TYR A 316 21.05 -15.70 -10.39
N LEU A 317 21.45 -14.87 -9.44
CA LEU A 317 22.23 -13.67 -9.71
C LEU A 317 23.71 -13.95 -10.04
N ASN A 318 24.21 -15.13 -9.63
CA ASN A 318 25.60 -15.54 -9.77
C ASN A 318 25.80 -16.63 -10.82
N ASP A 319 24.75 -17.08 -11.50
CA ASP A 319 24.82 -18.20 -12.45
C ASP A 319 24.85 -17.68 -13.91
N PRO A 320 26.05 -17.59 -14.55
CA PRO A 320 26.16 -17.11 -15.93
C PRO A 320 25.43 -18.02 -16.94
N ALA A 321 25.27 -19.32 -16.61
CA ALA A 321 24.62 -20.29 -17.48
C ALA A 321 23.08 -20.08 -17.52
N ASN A 322 22.51 -19.50 -16.46
CA ASN A 322 21.07 -19.26 -16.30
C ASN A 322 20.73 -17.74 -16.27
N TYR A 323 21.35 -16.95 -17.14
CA TYR A 323 21.07 -15.52 -17.28
C TYR A 323 21.38 -14.65 -16.05
N GLY A 324 22.17 -15.12 -15.07
CA GLY A 324 22.49 -14.42 -13.83
C GLY A 324 23.05 -13.02 -14.05
N THR A 325 23.95 -12.87 -15.03
CA THR A 325 24.46 -11.55 -15.43
C THR A 325 23.35 -10.63 -15.91
N SER A 326 22.39 -11.13 -16.69
CA SER A 326 21.25 -10.33 -17.16
C SER A 326 20.35 -9.91 -16.00
N TYR A 327 20.03 -10.82 -15.07
CA TYR A 327 19.21 -10.52 -13.90
C TYR A 327 19.87 -9.49 -12.98
N LEU A 328 21.17 -9.62 -12.71
CA LEU A 328 21.91 -8.65 -11.91
C LEU A 328 21.91 -7.26 -12.54
N ILE A 329 22.17 -7.18 -13.86
CA ILE A 329 22.15 -5.92 -14.60
C ILE A 329 20.77 -5.27 -14.55
N THR A 330 19.69 -6.00 -14.89
CA THR A 330 18.34 -5.42 -14.94
C THR A 330 17.85 -5.04 -13.55
N SER A 331 18.14 -5.86 -12.53
CA SER A 331 17.79 -5.56 -11.15
C SER A 331 18.51 -4.32 -10.62
N SER A 332 19.74 -4.04 -11.06
CA SER A 332 20.51 -2.87 -10.60
C SER A 332 19.88 -1.53 -10.96
N PHE A 333 18.97 -1.49 -11.93
CA PHE A 333 18.19 -0.29 -12.26
C PHE A 333 16.68 -0.47 -12.11
N GLY A 334 16.24 -1.52 -11.38
CA GLY A 334 14.88 -1.67 -10.89
C GLY A 334 13.91 -2.36 -11.84
N GLN A 335 14.38 -3.23 -12.72
CA GLN A 335 13.54 -4.02 -13.64
C GLN A 335 13.67 -5.52 -13.40
N SER A 336 12.71 -6.29 -13.88
CA SER A 336 12.64 -7.76 -13.84
C SER A 336 12.38 -8.33 -12.44
N PHE A 337 11.89 -7.56 -11.50
CA PHE A 337 11.39 -7.98 -10.19
C PHE A 337 10.28 -7.04 -9.71
N ARG A 338 9.56 -7.42 -8.65
CA ARG A 338 8.47 -6.61 -8.12
C ARG A 338 8.63 -6.41 -6.62
N ILE A 339 8.39 -5.18 -6.17
CA ILE A 339 8.30 -4.80 -4.75
C ILE A 339 7.05 -3.92 -4.55
N THR A 340 6.55 -3.86 -3.32
CA THR A 340 5.43 -2.97 -3.01
C THR A 340 5.90 -1.52 -2.85
N PRO A 341 5.01 -0.54 -3.05
CA PRO A 341 5.32 0.86 -2.73
C PRO A 341 5.83 1.06 -1.30
N MET A 342 5.25 0.34 -0.32
CA MET A 342 5.66 0.40 1.08
C MET A 342 7.08 -0.12 1.29
N GLN A 343 7.46 -1.22 0.65
CA GLN A 343 8.85 -1.70 0.68
C GLN A 343 9.84 -0.68 0.11
N LEU A 344 9.46 -0.03 -1.00
CA LEU A 344 10.33 0.99 -1.60
C LEU A 344 10.47 2.22 -0.70
N VAL A 345 9.37 2.76 -0.14
CA VAL A 345 9.44 3.95 0.72
C VAL A 345 10.23 3.67 1.99
N ARG A 346 10.06 2.50 2.61
CA ARG A 346 10.87 2.06 3.77
C ARG A 346 12.36 2.01 3.44
N ALA A 347 12.72 1.42 2.31
CA ALA A 347 14.12 1.32 1.89
C ALA A 347 14.73 2.70 1.57
N VAL A 348 13.97 3.60 0.91
CA VAL A 348 14.43 4.97 0.63
C VAL A 348 14.54 5.78 1.94
N ALA A 349 13.62 5.60 2.89
CA ALA A 349 13.72 6.21 4.21
C ALA A 349 15.02 5.81 4.92
N ALA A 350 15.40 4.52 4.85
CA ALA A 350 16.66 4.05 5.41
C ALA A 350 17.89 4.72 4.74
N ILE A 351 17.83 5.00 3.44
CA ILE A 351 18.93 5.70 2.76
C ILE A 351 19.13 7.12 3.33
N VAL A 352 18.07 7.81 3.74
CA VAL A 352 18.17 9.24 4.11
C VAL A 352 18.19 9.51 5.61
N ASN A 353 17.92 8.51 6.47
CA ASN A 353 17.82 8.67 7.93
C ASN A 353 19.05 8.21 8.73
N GLY A 354 20.18 7.97 8.05
CA GLY A 354 21.40 7.45 8.69
C GLY A 354 21.62 5.95 8.49
N GLY A 355 20.86 5.32 7.63
CA GLY A 355 20.98 3.90 7.28
C GLY A 355 20.05 2.96 8.06
N TYR A 356 19.09 3.47 8.81
CA TYR A 356 18.24 2.67 9.68
C TYR A 356 16.95 2.23 9.00
N VAL A 357 16.74 0.92 8.87
CA VAL A 357 15.45 0.34 8.46
C VAL A 357 14.51 0.39 9.66
N LEU A 358 13.42 1.11 9.50
CA LEU A 358 12.38 1.26 10.52
C LEU A 358 11.18 0.37 10.18
N GLU A 359 10.45 -0.05 11.19
CA GLU A 359 9.12 -0.62 11.05
C GLU A 359 8.12 0.52 10.85
N PRO A 360 7.38 0.56 9.72
CA PRO A 360 6.37 1.59 9.48
C PRO A 360 5.10 1.29 10.26
N TYR A 361 4.40 2.34 10.72
CA TYR A 361 3.13 2.18 11.43
C TYR A 361 2.16 3.34 11.15
N ILE A 362 0.87 3.05 11.27
CA ILE A 362 -0.23 4.01 11.09
C ILE A 362 -0.92 4.31 12.44
N VAL A 363 -0.98 3.35 13.36
CA VAL A 363 -1.55 3.56 14.69
C VAL A 363 -0.42 3.88 15.66
N SER A 364 -0.49 5.03 16.32
CA SER A 364 0.47 5.43 17.37
C SER A 364 0.06 4.93 18.74
N GLU A 365 -1.25 4.93 19.04
CA GLU A 365 -1.76 4.49 20.34
C GLU A 365 -3.10 3.78 20.18
N VAL A 366 -3.31 2.75 21.00
CA VAL A 366 -4.62 2.14 21.27
C VAL A 366 -5.07 2.59 22.65
N VAL A 367 -6.26 3.18 22.72
CA VAL A 367 -6.78 3.80 23.96
C VAL A 367 -8.07 3.11 24.36
N ASP A 368 -8.20 2.65 25.60
CA ASP A 368 -9.40 2.01 26.11
C ASP A 368 -10.58 2.99 26.31
N ALA A 369 -11.75 2.48 26.67
CA ALA A 369 -12.94 3.27 26.90
C ALA A 369 -12.80 4.30 28.06
N ASP A 370 -11.88 4.07 29.00
CA ASP A 370 -11.60 4.96 30.11
C ASP A 370 -10.57 6.06 29.74
N GLY A 371 -9.99 6.01 28.55
CA GLY A 371 -8.99 6.95 28.05
C GLY A 371 -7.55 6.59 28.42
N ASN A 372 -7.28 5.36 28.87
CA ASN A 372 -5.94 4.90 29.13
C ASN A 372 -5.30 4.31 27.88
N THR A 373 -4.02 4.63 27.63
CA THR A 373 -3.26 3.98 26.56
C THR A 373 -2.95 2.54 26.96
N VAL A 374 -3.48 1.58 26.20
CA VAL A 374 -3.27 0.14 26.40
C VAL A 374 -2.15 -0.41 25.50
N GLU A 375 -1.93 0.23 24.38
CA GLU A 375 -0.84 -0.07 23.46
C GLU A 375 -0.27 1.22 22.88
N LYS A 376 1.05 1.28 22.72
CA LYS A 376 1.74 2.41 22.12
C LYS A 376 2.80 1.94 21.15
N ASN A 377 2.68 2.40 19.90
CA ASN A 377 3.67 2.17 18.87
C ASN A 377 4.63 3.35 18.80
N GLU A 378 5.91 3.05 18.86
CA GLU A 378 6.99 4.03 18.81
C GLU A 378 8.00 3.60 17.73
N LYS A 379 8.93 4.50 17.43
CA LYS A 379 10.03 4.23 16.52
C LYS A 379 10.70 2.88 16.81
N THR A 380 10.56 1.93 15.93
CA THR A 380 11.22 0.63 16.00
C THR A 380 12.31 0.53 14.93
N VAL A 381 13.56 0.43 15.39
CA VAL A 381 14.73 0.24 14.51
C VAL A 381 14.97 -1.25 14.34
N LEU A 382 14.76 -1.77 13.14
CA LEU A 382 14.98 -3.18 12.84
C LEU A 382 16.49 -3.48 12.68
N ARG A 383 17.22 -2.61 11.95
CA ARG A 383 18.66 -2.74 11.67
C ARG A 383 19.22 -1.49 11.00
N GLN A 384 20.56 -1.35 11.03
CA GLN A 384 21.27 -0.38 10.19
C GLN A 384 21.86 -1.11 8.98
N VAL A 385 21.63 -0.61 7.76
CA VAL A 385 21.99 -1.28 6.50
C VAL A 385 23.10 -0.58 5.76
N ILE A 386 23.27 0.72 5.93
CA ILE A 386 24.38 1.51 5.41
C ILE A 386 24.93 2.44 6.49
N SER A 387 26.14 2.90 6.32
CA SER A 387 26.77 3.84 7.22
C SER A 387 26.09 5.23 7.17
N GLN A 388 26.19 5.98 8.26
CA GLN A 388 25.74 7.37 8.31
C GLN A 388 26.40 8.21 7.20
N GLN A 389 27.69 7.99 6.94
CA GLN A 389 28.44 8.68 5.91
C GLN A 389 27.85 8.42 4.50
N THR A 390 27.50 7.16 4.20
CA THR A 390 26.83 6.80 2.94
C THR A 390 25.48 7.48 2.84
N SER A 391 24.68 7.50 3.94
CA SER A 391 23.41 8.19 3.98
C SER A 391 23.53 9.69 3.69
N GLU A 392 24.50 10.39 4.31
CA GLU A 392 24.77 11.82 4.07
C GLU A 392 25.17 12.10 2.62
N THR A 393 26.02 11.23 2.05
CA THR A 393 26.40 11.26 0.65
C THR A 393 25.20 11.12 -0.27
N MET A 394 24.35 10.12 0.00
CA MET A 394 23.15 9.87 -0.79
C MET A 394 22.15 11.02 -0.74
N ARG A 395 21.94 11.66 0.41
CA ARG A 395 21.10 12.88 0.52
C ARG A 395 21.58 13.99 -0.40
N THR A 396 22.90 14.22 -0.42
CA THR A 396 23.54 15.22 -1.31
C THR A 396 23.32 14.87 -2.78
N LEU A 397 23.53 13.61 -3.16
CA LEU A 397 23.29 13.15 -4.53
C LEU A 397 21.84 13.26 -4.96
N MET A 398 20.90 12.91 -4.08
CA MET A 398 19.45 13.03 -4.34
C MET A 398 19.04 14.50 -4.54
N GLU A 399 19.62 15.44 -3.79
CA GLU A 399 19.40 16.86 -3.99
C GLU A 399 19.95 17.33 -5.36
N GLN A 400 21.13 16.84 -5.78
CA GLN A 400 21.69 17.12 -7.10
C GLN A 400 20.81 16.59 -8.24
N VAL A 401 20.16 15.44 -8.08
CA VAL A 401 19.17 14.93 -9.06
C VAL A 401 18.02 15.90 -9.29
N VAL A 402 17.60 16.61 -8.24
CA VAL A 402 16.52 17.62 -8.32
C VAL A 402 17.05 18.97 -8.82
N THR A 403 18.26 19.39 -8.42
CA THR A 403 18.82 20.70 -8.80
C THR A 403 19.39 20.73 -10.22
N GLU A 404 20.00 19.62 -10.66
CA GLU A 404 20.78 19.55 -11.90
C GLU A 404 20.40 18.37 -12.81
N GLY A 405 19.63 17.42 -12.31
CA GLY A 405 19.34 16.15 -12.99
C GLY A 405 17.92 16.00 -13.52
N THR A 406 17.51 14.73 -13.67
CA THR A 406 16.24 14.33 -14.29
C THR A 406 14.98 14.65 -13.46
N ALA A 407 15.12 15.04 -12.18
CA ALA A 407 14.01 15.35 -11.30
C ALA A 407 13.79 16.86 -11.09
N SER A 408 14.25 17.72 -11.97
CA SER A 408 14.20 19.20 -11.83
C SER A 408 12.76 19.74 -11.67
N ALA A 409 11.75 19.03 -12.17
CA ALA A 409 10.35 19.41 -12.00
C ALA A 409 9.88 19.33 -10.52
N ALA A 410 10.58 18.61 -9.65
CA ALA A 410 10.27 18.54 -8.22
C ALA A 410 10.86 19.68 -7.39
N ARG A 411 11.60 20.59 -8.01
CA ARG A 411 12.23 21.72 -7.32
C ARG A 411 11.17 22.65 -6.72
N THR A 412 11.23 22.83 -5.41
CA THR A 412 10.30 23.70 -4.67
C THR A 412 11.07 24.86 -4.02
N PRO A 413 10.79 26.13 -4.39
CA PRO A 413 11.46 27.29 -3.78
C PRO A 413 11.29 27.31 -2.25
N GLY A 414 12.37 27.56 -1.53
CA GLY A 414 12.39 27.63 -0.06
C GLY A 414 12.57 26.28 0.63
N TYR A 415 12.60 25.15 -0.12
CA TYR A 415 12.80 23.82 0.44
C TYR A 415 14.01 23.12 -0.21
N ARG A 416 14.69 22.30 0.59
CA ARG A 416 15.69 21.35 0.07
C ARG A 416 14.94 20.07 -0.28
N VAL A 417 14.91 19.75 -1.57
CA VAL A 417 14.22 18.56 -2.09
C VAL A 417 15.27 17.66 -2.76
N GLY A 418 15.33 16.42 -2.30
CA GLY A 418 16.07 15.34 -2.95
C GLY A 418 15.10 14.32 -3.54
N GLY A 419 15.46 13.67 -4.63
CA GLY A 419 14.55 12.70 -5.24
C GLY A 419 15.15 11.91 -6.38
N LYS A 420 14.35 10.99 -6.93
CA LYS A 420 14.69 10.21 -8.11
C LYS A 420 13.43 9.90 -8.92
N THR A 421 13.48 10.17 -10.22
CA THR A 421 12.43 9.76 -11.16
C THR A 421 12.48 8.26 -11.41
N GLY A 422 11.29 7.63 -11.56
CA GLY A 422 11.13 6.24 -11.96
C GLY A 422 10.47 6.13 -13.32
N THR A 423 10.89 5.15 -14.11
CA THR A 423 10.25 4.71 -15.35
C THR A 423 10.51 3.22 -15.47
N SER A 424 9.47 2.45 -15.71
CA SER A 424 9.56 1.03 -16.06
C SER A 424 8.76 0.78 -17.33
N GLU A 425 9.28 -0.05 -18.21
CA GLU A 425 8.56 -0.47 -19.41
C GLU A 425 7.65 -1.62 -19.01
N LYS A 426 6.37 -1.56 -19.42
CA LYS A 426 5.50 -2.75 -19.39
C LYS A 426 5.83 -3.59 -20.61
N LEU A 427 6.34 -4.80 -20.36
CA LEU A 427 6.48 -5.85 -21.37
C LEU A 427 5.11 -6.48 -21.68
#